data_8e78416369b56d229d1998457fbc9411
#
_entry.id   8e78416369b56d229d1998457fbc9411
#
_cell.length_a   1.000
_cell.length_b   1.000
_cell.length_c   1.000
_cell.angle_alpha   90.00
_cell.angle_beta   90.00
_cell.angle_gamma   90.00
#
_symmetry.space_group_name_H-M   'P 1'
#
loop_
_entity.id
_entity.type
_entity.pdbx_description
1 polymer ?
#
loop_
_entity_poly.entity_id
_entity_poly.type
_entity_poly.pdbx_seq_one_letter_code
_entity_poly.pdbx_strand_id
1 'polypeptide(L)'
;MAEEKPVVVATTSVIGSVVKDLAGDRVDLYVITSPAICPAHHDIKPSDVYTFSKASLILYHGFEPWVKDLYEASGSKAKLVKVSGPWNTPDGIKSYYEKVASVLRDELGIDVSDKLNEVLPKIDSLAEKLKSEAERTEVSKVKVIAMKWVEGFVKWLGFDVVADFGPPEKLSSADVEKLVETGKREKVMLVISNLQSGIKFGESLASEIGANHIVLTNFPWTDPDLKTLTDVLERNAERLIKGAELYRVRSVTSKLEGELNLYKVLSYCLIAIAVVEAILLAYTLRRRVKH
;
A
#
# COMPACT_ATOMS: atom_id res chain seq x y z
N MET A 1 33.59 -1.29 32.96
CA MET A 1 32.19 -1.71 33.01
C MET A 1 31.58 -1.38 31.67
N ALA A 2 30.89 -2.31 31.01
CA ALA A 2 30.16 -1.96 29.80
C ALA A 2 29.05 -0.98 30.24
N GLU A 3 28.98 0.17 29.57
CA GLU A 3 27.94 1.17 29.80
C GLU A 3 26.59 0.53 29.44
N GLU A 4 25.63 0.59 30.35
CA GLU A 4 24.30 0.01 30.12
C GLU A 4 23.59 0.80 29.01
N LYS A 5 23.16 0.11 27.95
CA LYS A 5 22.52 0.76 26.81
C LYS A 5 21.17 1.35 27.24
N PRO A 6 20.82 2.58 26.79
CA PRO A 6 19.50 3.11 27.08
C PRO A 6 18.41 2.28 26.40
N VAL A 7 17.34 2.02 27.16
CA VAL A 7 16.16 1.31 26.65
C VAL A 7 15.26 2.29 25.90
N VAL A 8 15.09 2.07 24.61
CA VAL A 8 14.18 2.86 23.76
C VAL A 8 12.95 2.02 23.43
N VAL A 9 11.79 2.56 23.73
CA VAL A 9 10.51 1.96 23.39
C VAL A 9 9.86 2.73 22.25
N ALA A 10 9.55 2.05 21.17
CA ALA A 10 8.80 2.57 20.04
C ALA A 10 7.40 1.97 20.02
N THR A 11 6.36 2.78 19.83
CA THR A 11 4.99 2.26 19.78
C THR A 11 4.74 1.40 18.55
N THR A 12 5.43 1.69 17.45
CA THR A 12 5.25 0.98 16.17
C THR A 12 6.57 0.60 15.51
N SER A 13 6.52 -0.32 14.57
CA SER A 13 7.66 -0.68 13.73
C SER A 13 8.14 0.47 12.82
N VAL A 14 7.29 1.47 12.54
CA VAL A 14 7.70 2.69 11.80
C VAL A 14 8.79 3.43 12.58
N ILE A 15 8.51 3.77 13.84
CA ILE A 15 9.49 4.43 14.71
C ILE A 15 10.64 3.48 14.99
N GLY A 16 10.33 2.22 15.32
CA GLY A 16 11.34 1.21 15.67
C GLY A 16 12.35 0.97 14.56
N SER A 17 11.93 0.91 13.31
CA SER A 17 12.84 0.71 12.17
C SER A 17 13.79 1.89 11.97
N VAL A 18 13.31 3.12 12.15
CA VAL A 18 14.16 4.31 12.05
C VAL A 18 15.16 4.38 13.20
N VAL A 19 14.73 4.09 14.43
CA VAL A 19 15.65 3.99 15.58
C VAL A 19 16.70 2.91 15.35
N LYS A 20 16.29 1.73 14.87
CA LYS A 20 17.23 0.62 14.58
C LYS A 20 18.21 0.96 13.49
N ASP A 21 17.76 1.62 12.42
CA ASP A 21 18.63 2.03 11.31
C ASP A 21 19.62 3.11 11.73
N LEU A 22 19.21 4.10 12.51
CA LEU A 22 20.05 5.21 12.96
C LEU A 22 20.99 4.84 14.13
N ALA A 23 20.46 4.22 15.18
CA ALA A 23 21.21 3.97 16.41
C ALA A 23 21.84 2.58 16.46
N GLY A 24 21.34 1.61 15.68
CA GLY A 24 21.88 0.25 15.63
C GLY A 24 21.85 -0.43 17.01
N ASP A 25 23.03 -0.87 17.44
CA ASP A 25 23.19 -1.56 18.72
C ASP A 25 23.58 -0.63 19.90
N ARG A 26 23.47 0.69 19.70
CA ARG A 26 23.70 1.68 20.76
C ARG A 26 22.55 1.81 21.75
N VAL A 27 21.39 1.24 21.42
CA VAL A 27 20.19 1.21 22.25
C VAL A 27 19.61 -0.19 22.34
N ASP A 28 18.91 -0.49 23.41
CA ASP A 28 18.05 -1.67 23.52
C ASP A 28 16.64 -1.28 23.10
N LEU A 29 16.25 -1.68 21.89
CA LEU A 29 15.00 -1.28 21.27
C LEU A 29 13.89 -2.30 21.50
N TYR A 30 12.73 -1.81 21.95
CA TYR A 30 11.48 -2.56 22.05
C TYR A 30 10.38 -1.91 21.22
N VAL A 31 9.59 -2.72 20.52
CA VAL A 31 8.43 -2.26 19.75
C VAL A 31 7.16 -2.91 20.29
N ILE A 32 6.15 -2.08 20.56
CA ILE A 32 4.95 -2.52 21.28
C ILE A 32 3.94 -3.18 20.35
N THR A 33 3.56 -2.50 19.27
CA THR A 33 2.48 -2.98 18.39
C THR A 33 2.98 -3.90 17.30
N SER A 34 2.16 -4.88 16.93
CA SER A 34 2.40 -5.69 15.74
C SER A 34 2.34 -4.82 14.48
N PRO A 35 3.27 -4.97 13.52
CA PRO A 35 3.25 -4.20 12.28
C PRO A 35 2.06 -4.53 11.35
N ALA A 36 1.36 -5.64 11.60
CA ALA A 36 0.25 -6.11 10.77
C ALA A 36 -1.11 -5.51 11.14
N ILE A 37 -1.23 -4.81 12.27
CA ILE A 37 -2.49 -4.26 12.78
C ILE A 37 -2.43 -2.74 12.93
N CYS A 38 -3.62 -2.11 12.97
CA CYS A 38 -3.72 -0.69 13.26
C CYS A 38 -3.27 -0.40 14.70
N PRO A 39 -2.28 0.46 14.94
CA PRO A 39 -1.77 0.76 16.27
C PRO A 39 -2.81 1.36 17.22
N ALA A 40 -3.86 2.00 16.69
CA ALA A 40 -4.95 2.54 17.51
C ALA A 40 -5.78 1.45 18.19
N HIS A 41 -5.73 0.21 17.71
CA HIS A 41 -6.50 -0.93 18.22
C HIS A 41 -5.61 -1.93 18.99
N HIS A 42 -4.47 -1.47 19.54
CA HIS A 42 -3.61 -2.31 20.36
C HIS A 42 -4.23 -2.58 21.73
N ASP A 43 -4.31 -3.85 22.09
CA ASP A 43 -4.72 -4.31 23.42
C ASP A 43 -3.49 -4.33 24.32
N ILE A 44 -3.50 -3.53 25.40
CA ILE A 44 -2.41 -3.43 26.36
C ILE A 44 -2.19 -4.76 27.09
N LYS A 45 -0.93 -5.20 27.15
CA LYS A 45 -0.50 -6.42 27.81
C LYS A 45 0.33 -6.10 29.08
N PRO A 46 0.39 -6.98 30.07
CA PRO A 46 1.27 -6.80 31.24
C PRO A 46 2.75 -6.60 30.86
N SER A 47 3.21 -7.23 29.76
CA SER A 47 4.55 -7.03 29.21
C SER A 47 4.79 -5.60 28.76
N ASP A 48 3.77 -4.91 28.24
CA ASP A 48 3.90 -3.54 27.77
C ASP A 48 4.10 -2.58 28.94
N VAL A 49 3.36 -2.80 30.06
CA VAL A 49 3.52 -2.07 31.32
C VAL A 49 4.96 -2.23 31.82
N TYR A 50 5.47 -3.46 31.84
CA TYR A 50 6.85 -3.74 32.28
C TYR A 50 7.88 -3.05 31.37
N THR A 51 7.69 -3.12 30.04
CA THR A 51 8.59 -2.51 29.07
C THR A 51 8.63 -0.98 29.21
N PHE A 52 7.46 -0.35 29.38
CA PHE A 52 7.37 1.10 29.62
C PHE A 52 8.05 1.50 30.93
N SER A 53 7.92 0.70 32.01
CA SER A 53 8.55 1.00 33.31
C SER A 53 10.09 0.99 33.28
N LYS A 54 10.71 0.30 32.31
CA LYS A 54 12.16 0.18 32.13
C LYS A 54 12.73 1.14 31.10
N ALA A 55 11.88 1.83 30.34
CA ALA A 55 12.30 2.71 29.28
C ALA A 55 13.10 3.92 29.80
N SER A 56 14.10 4.32 29.01
CA SER A 56 14.77 5.63 29.11
C SER A 56 14.09 6.65 28.20
N LEU A 57 13.58 6.21 27.05
CA LEU A 57 12.89 7.01 26.06
C LEU A 57 11.72 6.23 25.48
N ILE A 58 10.55 6.86 25.36
CA ILE A 58 9.36 6.29 24.70
C ILE A 58 8.97 7.20 23.54
N LEU A 59 8.89 6.62 22.35
CA LEU A 59 8.55 7.29 21.10
C LEU A 59 7.18 6.82 20.59
N TYR A 60 6.27 7.77 20.27
CA TYR A 60 4.92 7.48 19.81
C TYR A 60 4.46 8.47 18.75
N HIS A 61 3.46 8.11 17.92
CA HIS A 61 2.98 8.99 16.84
C HIS A 61 2.01 10.08 17.33
N GLY A 62 1.22 9.78 18.37
CA GLY A 62 0.22 10.67 18.94
C GLY A 62 -1.22 10.41 18.48
N PHE A 63 -1.45 9.37 17.67
CA PHE A 63 -2.79 8.88 17.34
C PHE A 63 -3.16 7.58 18.06
N GLU A 64 -2.23 7.01 18.84
CA GLU A 64 -2.46 5.84 19.70
C GLU A 64 -3.13 6.29 21.01
N PRO A 65 -4.42 5.96 21.23
CA PRO A 65 -5.18 6.47 22.38
C PRO A 65 -4.68 5.93 23.70
N TRP A 66 -4.10 4.71 23.71
CA TRP A 66 -3.68 3.96 24.87
C TRP A 66 -2.32 4.37 25.46
N VAL A 67 -1.51 5.14 24.72
CA VAL A 67 -0.09 5.41 25.10
C VAL A 67 0.02 6.20 26.40
N LYS A 68 -0.80 7.21 26.60
CA LYS A 68 -0.75 8.05 27.82
C LYS A 68 -1.19 7.27 29.04
N ASP A 69 -2.26 6.50 28.94
CA ASP A 69 -2.78 5.68 30.02
C ASP A 69 -1.77 4.60 30.41
N LEU A 70 -1.13 3.95 29.42
CA LEU A 70 -0.07 2.98 29.65
C LEU A 70 1.17 3.62 30.30
N TYR A 71 1.56 4.82 29.87
CA TYR A 71 2.68 5.55 30.47
C TYR A 71 2.43 5.83 31.94
N GLU A 72 1.25 6.33 32.30
CA GLU A 72 0.85 6.59 33.68
C GLU A 72 0.78 5.31 34.49
N ALA A 73 0.11 4.27 33.99
CA ALA A 73 -0.05 2.98 34.67
C ALA A 73 1.29 2.26 34.89
N SER A 74 2.27 2.44 34.03
CA SER A 74 3.61 1.83 34.17
C SER A 74 4.49 2.50 35.22
N GLY A 75 4.15 3.70 35.67
CA GLY A 75 4.99 4.51 36.55
C GLY A 75 6.33 4.92 35.92
N SER A 76 6.41 4.89 34.60
CA SER A 76 7.62 5.19 33.83
C SER A 76 8.18 6.58 34.15
N LYS A 77 9.51 6.70 34.20
CA LYS A 77 10.24 7.98 34.30
C LYS A 77 10.87 8.39 32.97
N ALA A 78 10.64 7.60 31.92
CA ALA A 78 11.16 7.87 30.60
C ALA A 78 10.66 9.21 30.03
N LYS A 79 11.42 9.79 29.12
CA LYS A 79 10.90 10.85 28.27
C LYS A 79 9.88 10.27 27.29
N LEU A 80 8.66 10.82 27.31
CA LEU A 80 7.59 10.45 26.37
C LEU A 80 7.55 11.47 25.23
N VAL A 81 8.07 11.11 24.05
CA VAL A 81 8.27 12.03 22.93
C VAL A 81 7.39 11.65 21.74
N LYS A 82 6.63 12.63 21.26
CA LYS A 82 5.78 12.47 20.09
C LYS A 82 6.59 12.69 18.81
N VAL A 83 6.62 11.67 17.92
CA VAL A 83 7.19 11.74 16.58
C VAL A 83 6.05 11.65 15.57
N SER A 84 5.56 12.78 15.08
CA SER A 84 4.44 12.83 14.14
C SER A 84 4.88 13.29 12.75
N GLY A 85 4.10 12.92 11.74
CA GLY A 85 4.30 13.30 10.33
C GLY A 85 4.04 12.14 9.40
N PRO A 86 3.96 12.40 8.09
CA PRO A 86 3.88 11.34 7.10
C PRO A 86 5.20 10.57 7.03
N TRP A 87 5.13 9.29 6.72
CA TRP A 87 6.30 8.40 6.57
C TRP A 87 6.19 7.48 5.34
N ASN A 88 5.28 7.79 4.43
CA ASN A 88 5.02 6.98 3.23
C ASN A 88 5.33 7.71 1.91
N THR A 89 6.00 8.87 1.98
CA THR A 89 6.58 9.55 0.82
C THR A 89 8.05 9.85 1.10
N PRO A 90 8.91 10.03 0.09
CA PRO A 90 10.34 10.29 0.33
C PRO A 90 10.60 11.48 1.26
N ASP A 91 9.95 12.61 1.02
CA ASP A 91 10.12 13.80 1.88
C ASP A 91 9.58 13.56 3.30
N GLY A 92 8.48 12.82 3.41
CA GLY A 92 7.95 12.41 4.71
C GLY A 92 8.93 11.50 5.45
N ILE A 93 9.53 10.52 4.76
CA ILE A 93 10.54 9.61 5.34
C ILE A 93 11.76 10.41 5.80
N LYS A 94 12.32 11.28 4.97
CA LYS A 94 13.46 12.13 5.34
C LYS A 94 13.18 12.94 6.60
N SER A 95 12.07 13.67 6.63
CA SER A 95 11.64 14.44 7.80
C SER A 95 11.46 13.57 9.05
N TYR A 96 11.02 12.32 8.87
CA TYR A 96 10.84 11.38 9.96
C TYR A 96 12.18 10.91 10.54
N TYR A 97 13.18 10.61 9.68
CA TYR A 97 14.54 10.29 10.09
C TYR A 97 15.21 11.45 10.84
N GLU A 98 15.06 12.68 10.33
CA GLU A 98 15.61 13.90 10.97
C GLU A 98 15.01 14.12 12.36
N LYS A 99 13.70 13.93 12.53
CA LYS A 99 13.03 14.05 13.83
C LYS A 99 13.53 13.02 14.83
N VAL A 100 13.62 11.74 14.41
CA VAL A 100 14.12 10.68 15.29
C VAL A 100 15.58 10.92 15.65
N ALA A 101 16.41 11.35 14.69
CA ALA A 101 17.82 11.69 14.93
C ALA A 101 17.95 12.83 15.96
N SER A 102 17.15 13.88 15.84
CA SER A 102 17.12 14.97 16.83
C SER A 102 16.76 14.46 18.22
N VAL A 103 15.70 13.65 18.32
CA VAL A 103 15.27 13.10 19.62
C VAL A 103 16.34 12.19 20.25
N LEU A 104 17.01 11.33 19.49
CA LEU A 104 18.09 10.48 19.99
C LEU A 104 19.25 11.30 20.52
N ARG A 105 19.63 12.37 19.84
CA ARG A 105 20.67 13.29 20.28
C ARG A 105 20.24 14.08 21.52
N ASP A 106 19.07 14.68 21.50
CA ASP A 106 18.63 15.65 22.50
C ASP A 106 18.23 14.98 23.83
N GLU A 107 17.67 13.76 23.77
CA GLU A 107 17.18 13.03 24.96
C GLU A 107 18.16 11.97 25.48
N LEU A 108 18.99 11.39 24.62
CA LEU A 108 19.93 10.31 25.00
C LEU A 108 21.41 10.66 24.77
N GLY A 109 21.70 11.82 24.18
CA GLY A 109 23.09 12.20 23.82
C GLY A 109 23.69 11.33 22.69
N ILE A 110 22.85 10.58 21.97
CA ILE A 110 23.30 9.67 20.91
C ILE A 110 23.37 10.44 19.57
N ASP A 111 24.55 10.83 19.15
CA ASP A 111 24.74 11.43 17.83
C ASP A 111 24.68 10.35 16.74
N VAL A 112 23.81 10.56 15.77
CA VAL A 112 23.54 9.69 14.62
C VAL A 112 23.73 10.43 13.28
N SER A 113 24.40 11.57 13.30
CA SER A 113 24.56 12.45 12.14
C SER A 113 25.20 11.76 10.94
N ASP A 114 26.24 10.96 11.17
CA ASP A 114 26.92 10.22 10.10
C ASP A 114 25.96 9.26 9.39
N LYS A 115 25.16 8.52 10.17
CA LYS A 115 24.19 7.59 9.62
C LYS A 115 23.04 8.32 8.91
N LEU A 116 22.60 9.43 9.47
CA LEU A 116 21.58 10.27 8.83
C LEU A 116 22.08 10.79 7.46
N ASN A 117 23.32 11.30 7.40
CA ASN A 117 23.94 11.76 6.16
C ASN A 117 24.15 10.65 5.12
N GLU A 118 24.25 9.39 5.55
CA GLU A 118 24.27 8.23 4.65
C GLU A 118 22.88 7.87 4.10
N VAL A 119 21.84 7.96 4.93
CA VAL A 119 20.51 7.48 4.60
C VAL A 119 19.73 8.49 3.72
N LEU A 120 19.81 9.80 4.01
CA LEU A 120 19.04 10.79 3.29
C LEU A 120 19.30 10.79 1.77
N PRO A 121 20.54 10.77 1.27
CA PRO A 121 20.79 10.69 -0.18
C PRO A 121 20.30 9.39 -0.83
N LYS A 122 20.28 8.27 -0.08
CA LYS A 122 19.72 7.00 -0.58
C LYS A 122 18.21 7.09 -0.79
N ILE A 123 17.50 7.81 0.09
CA ILE A 123 16.07 8.08 -0.09
C ILE A 123 15.83 8.90 -1.36
N ASP A 124 16.64 9.94 -1.60
CA ASP A 124 16.53 10.78 -2.80
C ASP A 124 16.80 9.97 -4.07
N SER A 125 17.87 9.19 -4.10
CA SER A 125 18.20 8.33 -5.24
C SER A 125 17.12 7.27 -5.52
N LEU A 126 16.53 6.69 -4.47
CA LEU A 126 15.40 5.78 -4.63
C LEU A 126 14.18 6.50 -5.18
N ALA A 127 13.87 7.70 -4.69
CA ALA A 127 12.76 8.50 -5.17
C ALA A 127 12.87 8.81 -6.67
N GLU A 128 14.05 9.21 -7.15
CA GLU A 128 14.33 9.46 -8.56
C GLU A 128 14.14 8.19 -9.40
N LYS A 129 14.69 7.05 -8.95
CA LYS A 129 14.52 5.75 -9.60
C LYS A 129 13.05 5.39 -9.76
N LEU A 130 12.26 5.49 -8.67
CA LEU A 130 10.84 5.12 -8.67
C LEU A 130 10.00 6.05 -9.55
N LYS A 131 10.30 7.36 -9.55
CA LYS A 131 9.65 8.33 -10.44
C LYS A 131 9.91 8.04 -11.90
N SER A 132 11.17 7.81 -12.27
CA SER A 132 11.56 7.45 -13.64
C SER A 132 10.86 6.16 -14.11
N GLU A 133 10.76 5.16 -13.26
CA GLU A 133 10.06 3.91 -13.57
C GLU A 133 8.55 4.12 -13.74
N ALA A 134 7.93 4.91 -12.86
CA ALA A 134 6.52 5.28 -12.94
C ALA A 134 6.20 6.05 -14.23
N GLU A 135 7.06 6.99 -14.62
CA GLU A 135 6.93 7.72 -15.89
C GLU A 135 7.05 6.80 -17.11
N ARG A 136 8.06 5.93 -17.13
CA ARG A 136 8.28 4.94 -18.21
C ARG A 136 7.09 4.01 -18.38
N THR A 137 6.42 3.64 -17.29
CA THR A 137 5.25 2.76 -17.29
C THR A 137 3.94 3.54 -17.41
N GLU A 138 3.98 4.86 -17.60
CA GLU A 138 2.82 5.73 -17.80
C GLU A 138 1.73 5.57 -16.74
N VAL A 139 2.13 5.44 -15.46
CA VAL A 139 1.17 5.24 -14.35
C VAL A 139 0.17 6.40 -14.22
N SER A 140 0.49 7.60 -14.73
CA SER A 140 -0.42 8.75 -14.79
C SER A 140 -1.70 8.52 -15.58
N LYS A 141 -1.71 7.52 -16.46
CA LYS A 141 -2.91 7.09 -17.21
C LYS A 141 -3.73 6.05 -16.45
N VAL A 142 -3.29 5.62 -15.27
CA VAL A 142 -3.93 4.58 -14.47
C VAL A 142 -4.80 5.23 -13.40
N LYS A 143 -6.13 5.13 -13.57
CA LYS A 143 -7.10 5.60 -12.58
C LYS A 143 -7.25 4.61 -11.45
N VAL A 144 -7.20 5.09 -10.21
CA VAL A 144 -7.24 4.27 -9.02
C VAL A 144 -8.19 4.82 -7.95
N ILE A 145 -8.72 3.91 -7.12
CA ILE A 145 -9.34 4.26 -5.83
C ILE A 145 -8.39 3.80 -4.74
N ALA A 146 -8.04 4.68 -3.80
CA ALA A 146 -7.04 4.38 -2.78
C ALA A 146 -7.59 4.53 -1.36
N MET A 147 -7.18 3.63 -0.46
CA MET A 147 -7.38 3.84 0.97
C MET A 147 -6.58 5.07 1.43
N LYS A 148 -7.20 5.92 2.24
CA LYS A 148 -6.70 7.25 2.62
C LYS A 148 -5.28 7.26 3.17
N TRP A 149 -4.88 6.21 3.92
CA TRP A 149 -3.53 6.16 4.52
C TRP A 149 -2.40 5.84 3.54
N VAL A 150 -2.72 5.44 2.31
CA VAL A 150 -1.74 5.20 1.22
C VAL A 150 -1.90 6.18 0.06
N GLU A 151 -2.95 6.98 0.04
CA GLU A 151 -3.29 7.93 -1.02
C GLU A 151 -2.12 8.88 -1.34
N GLY A 152 -1.50 9.45 -0.30
CA GLY A 152 -0.37 10.38 -0.47
C GLY A 152 0.79 9.77 -1.23
N PHE A 153 1.14 8.52 -0.95
CA PHE A 153 2.16 7.76 -1.68
C PHE A 153 1.74 7.47 -3.12
N VAL A 154 0.50 7.03 -3.33
CA VAL A 154 -0.04 6.69 -4.65
C VAL A 154 -0.03 7.91 -5.57
N LYS A 155 -0.46 9.07 -5.07
CA LYS A 155 -0.37 10.37 -5.76
C LYS A 155 1.07 10.80 -6.01
N TRP A 156 1.95 10.63 -5.01
CA TRP A 156 3.36 10.94 -5.16
C TRP A 156 3.98 10.13 -6.30
N LEU A 157 3.66 8.83 -6.41
CA LEU A 157 4.18 7.97 -7.48
C LEU A 157 3.64 8.36 -8.87
N GLY A 158 2.54 9.11 -8.95
CA GLY A 158 2.00 9.69 -10.18
C GLY A 158 0.70 9.05 -10.68
N PHE A 159 0.06 8.15 -9.92
CA PHE A 159 -1.24 7.59 -10.28
C PHE A 159 -2.37 8.63 -10.20
N ASP A 160 -3.39 8.48 -11.05
CA ASP A 160 -4.62 9.27 -11.03
C ASP A 160 -5.60 8.73 -9.98
N VAL A 161 -5.57 9.33 -8.78
CA VAL A 161 -6.47 8.94 -7.68
C VAL A 161 -7.80 9.67 -7.84
N VAL A 162 -8.80 8.99 -8.41
CA VAL A 162 -10.14 9.55 -8.70
C VAL A 162 -11.08 9.53 -7.51
N ALA A 163 -10.81 8.69 -6.50
CA ALA A 163 -11.51 8.67 -5.22
C ALA A 163 -10.63 8.02 -4.14
N ASP A 164 -10.96 8.33 -2.90
CA ASP A 164 -10.38 7.68 -1.72
C ASP A 164 -11.47 7.16 -0.78
N PHE A 165 -11.08 6.25 0.12
CA PHE A 165 -11.96 5.77 1.18
C PHE A 165 -11.23 5.71 2.52
N GLY A 166 -11.98 6.00 3.59
CA GLY A 166 -11.51 5.91 4.96
C GLY A 166 -11.51 4.48 5.52
N PRO A 167 -11.33 4.32 6.83
CA PRO A 167 -11.48 3.03 7.51
C PRO A 167 -12.84 2.39 7.18
N PRO A 168 -12.86 1.11 6.75
CA PRO A 168 -14.08 0.46 6.27
C PRO A 168 -15.24 0.46 7.28
N GLU A 169 -14.93 0.36 8.57
CA GLU A 169 -15.89 0.39 9.66
C GLU A 169 -16.61 1.74 9.86
N LYS A 170 -16.16 2.79 9.16
CA LYS A 170 -16.73 4.14 9.21
C LYS A 170 -17.50 4.52 7.93
N LEU A 171 -17.51 3.63 6.92
CA LEU A 171 -18.19 3.89 5.66
C LEU A 171 -19.69 3.63 5.79
N SER A 172 -20.50 4.59 5.36
CA SER A 172 -21.93 4.40 5.18
C SER A 172 -22.24 3.64 3.88
N SER A 173 -23.46 3.11 3.75
CA SER A 173 -23.92 2.49 2.50
C SER A 173 -23.88 3.47 1.32
N ALA A 174 -24.16 4.76 1.55
CA ALA A 174 -24.09 5.80 0.53
C ALA A 174 -22.62 6.06 0.06
N ASP A 175 -21.66 5.99 0.98
CA ASP A 175 -20.24 6.10 0.62
C ASP A 175 -19.81 4.94 -0.27
N VAL A 176 -20.25 3.72 0.06
CA VAL A 176 -19.94 2.51 -0.73
C VAL A 176 -20.56 2.61 -2.12
N GLU A 177 -21.84 2.99 -2.24
CA GLU A 177 -22.53 3.19 -3.52
C GLU A 177 -21.79 4.20 -4.39
N LYS A 178 -21.43 5.36 -3.84
CA LYS A 178 -20.67 6.40 -4.53
C LYS A 178 -19.29 5.90 -5.03
N LEU A 179 -18.61 5.08 -4.25
CA LEU A 179 -17.32 4.48 -4.65
C LEU A 179 -17.51 3.53 -5.84
N VAL A 180 -18.55 2.68 -5.81
CA VAL A 180 -18.88 1.76 -6.89
C VAL A 180 -19.26 2.52 -8.17
N GLU A 181 -20.13 3.53 -8.08
CA GLU A 181 -20.51 4.37 -9.21
C GLU A 181 -19.30 5.09 -9.82
N THR A 182 -18.45 5.69 -8.97
CA THR A 182 -17.24 6.37 -9.41
C THR A 182 -16.29 5.38 -10.08
N GLY A 183 -16.09 4.21 -9.48
CA GLY A 183 -15.22 3.18 -10.03
C GLY A 183 -15.63 2.71 -11.42
N LYS A 184 -16.94 2.48 -11.63
CA LYS A 184 -17.51 2.08 -12.93
C LYS A 184 -17.46 3.23 -13.95
N ARG A 185 -17.87 4.45 -13.58
CA ARG A 185 -17.87 5.63 -14.45
C ARG A 185 -16.47 6.01 -14.93
N GLU A 186 -15.53 6.07 -14.01
CA GLU A 186 -14.13 6.44 -14.28
C GLU A 186 -13.30 5.31 -14.87
N LYS A 187 -13.83 4.09 -14.96
CA LYS A 187 -13.14 2.87 -15.40
C LYS A 187 -11.85 2.63 -14.59
N VAL A 188 -12.00 2.65 -13.28
CA VAL A 188 -10.90 2.45 -12.34
C VAL A 188 -10.21 1.11 -12.60
N MET A 189 -8.89 1.13 -12.66
CA MET A 189 -8.07 -0.04 -12.95
C MET A 189 -7.60 -0.75 -11.68
N LEU A 190 -7.31 0.01 -10.60
CA LEU A 190 -6.82 -0.53 -9.34
C LEU A 190 -7.62 0.00 -8.17
N VAL A 191 -7.93 -0.88 -7.21
CA VAL A 191 -8.34 -0.51 -5.86
C VAL A 191 -7.20 -0.83 -4.91
N ILE A 192 -6.78 0.15 -4.13
CA ILE A 192 -5.58 0.08 -3.30
C ILE A 192 -5.98 0.12 -1.84
N SER A 193 -5.72 -0.98 -1.11
CA SER A 193 -5.94 -1.09 0.33
C SER A 193 -4.67 -0.88 1.13
N ASN A 194 -4.83 -0.46 2.38
CA ASN A 194 -3.77 -0.48 3.40
C ASN A 194 -3.91 -1.74 4.26
N LEU A 195 -2.83 -2.51 4.40
CA LEU A 195 -2.81 -3.76 5.16
C LEU A 195 -3.33 -3.57 6.59
N GLN A 196 -2.90 -2.51 7.28
CA GLN A 196 -3.21 -2.25 8.68
C GLN A 196 -4.68 -1.89 8.90
N SER A 197 -5.39 -1.44 7.87
CA SER A 197 -6.82 -1.06 7.95
C SER A 197 -7.77 -2.15 7.48
N GLY A 198 -7.24 -3.34 7.14
CA GLY A 198 -8.01 -4.43 6.58
C GLY A 198 -8.16 -4.35 5.05
N ILE A 199 -8.23 -5.51 4.44
CA ILE A 199 -8.17 -5.63 2.97
C ILE A 199 -9.50 -6.04 2.32
N LYS A 200 -10.42 -6.62 3.08
CA LYS A 200 -11.66 -7.22 2.56
C LYS A 200 -12.56 -6.23 1.82
N PHE A 201 -12.68 -5.00 2.33
CA PHE A 201 -13.48 -3.97 1.68
C PHE A 201 -12.93 -3.62 0.29
N GLY A 202 -11.63 -3.36 0.19
CA GLY A 202 -10.99 -3.05 -1.10
C GLY A 202 -11.06 -4.21 -2.09
N GLU A 203 -10.92 -5.44 -1.62
CA GLU A 203 -11.09 -6.65 -2.44
C GLU A 203 -12.51 -6.75 -3.02
N SER A 204 -13.54 -6.55 -2.18
CA SER A 204 -14.93 -6.56 -2.59
C SER A 204 -15.25 -5.42 -3.58
N LEU A 205 -14.79 -4.20 -3.30
CA LEU A 205 -14.95 -3.05 -4.18
C LEU A 205 -14.28 -3.30 -5.55
N ALA A 206 -13.05 -3.81 -5.56
CA ALA A 206 -12.33 -4.14 -6.79
C ALA A 206 -13.10 -5.17 -7.63
N SER A 207 -13.63 -6.22 -7.00
CA SER A 207 -14.45 -7.24 -7.65
C SER A 207 -15.72 -6.65 -8.26
N GLU A 208 -16.42 -5.78 -7.52
CA GLU A 208 -17.68 -5.14 -7.97
C GLU A 208 -17.49 -4.21 -9.17
N ILE A 209 -16.37 -3.52 -9.27
CA ILE A 209 -16.08 -2.57 -10.35
C ILE A 209 -15.22 -3.15 -11.47
N GLY A 210 -14.78 -4.42 -11.35
CA GLY A 210 -13.92 -5.08 -12.33
C GLY A 210 -12.47 -4.61 -12.34
N ALA A 211 -11.96 -4.05 -11.23
CA ALA A 211 -10.59 -3.60 -11.04
C ALA A 211 -9.69 -4.68 -10.44
N ASN A 212 -8.38 -4.50 -10.51
CA ASN A 212 -7.45 -5.31 -9.73
C ASN A 212 -7.30 -4.74 -8.30
N HIS A 213 -7.20 -5.63 -7.31
CA HIS A 213 -6.95 -5.25 -5.92
C HIS A 213 -5.46 -5.31 -5.61
N ILE A 214 -4.93 -4.23 -5.02
CA ILE A 214 -3.53 -4.14 -4.58
C ILE A 214 -3.50 -3.79 -3.09
N VAL A 215 -2.68 -4.52 -2.34
CA VAL A 215 -2.47 -4.27 -0.91
C VAL A 215 -1.10 -3.66 -0.70
N LEU A 216 -1.07 -2.47 -0.09
CA LEU A 216 0.14 -1.79 0.36
C LEU A 216 0.27 -1.85 1.88
N THR A 217 1.47 -1.73 2.38
CA THR A 217 1.74 -1.54 3.80
C THR A 217 2.40 -0.20 4.06
N ASN A 218 2.12 0.41 5.20
CA ASN A 218 2.83 1.60 5.66
C ASN A 218 3.90 1.26 6.71
N PHE A 219 4.04 -0.02 7.09
CA PHE A 219 4.85 -0.43 8.21
C PHE A 219 5.96 -1.38 7.79
N PRO A 220 7.21 -1.09 8.16
CA PRO A 220 8.30 -2.06 8.13
C PRO A 220 7.98 -3.30 8.99
N TRP A 221 8.70 -4.39 8.76
CA TRP A 221 8.62 -5.66 9.50
C TRP A 221 7.29 -6.43 9.34
N THR A 222 6.47 -6.04 8.36
CA THR A 222 5.32 -6.85 7.93
C THR A 222 5.75 -8.06 7.10
N ASP A 223 6.98 -8.04 6.61
CA ASP A 223 7.65 -9.09 5.84
C ASP A 223 9.14 -9.05 6.23
N PRO A 224 9.87 -10.18 6.32
CA PRO A 224 11.28 -10.23 6.67
C PRO A 224 12.20 -9.33 5.83
N ASP A 225 11.83 -9.07 4.57
CA ASP A 225 12.59 -8.23 3.65
C ASP A 225 12.30 -6.73 3.82
N LEU A 226 11.25 -6.36 4.53
CA LEU A 226 10.86 -4.96 4.76
C LEU A 226 11.47 -4.45 6.08
N LYS A 227 12.75 -4.14 6.09
CA LYS A 227 13.49 -3.76 7.30
C LYS A 227 13.40 -2.28 7.61
N THR A 228 13.31 -1.43 6.57
CA THR A 228 13.33 0.03 6.65
C THR A 228 12.11 0.65 5.97
N LEU A 229 11.91 1.95 6.17
CA LEU A 229 10.87 2.70 5.45
C LEU A 229 11.14 2.77 3.94
N THR A 230 12.41 2.74 3.53
CA THR A 230 12.80 2.71 2.11
C THR A 230 12.45 1.39 1.45
N ASP A 231 12.61 0.26 2.14
CA ASP A 231 12.19 -1.05 1.63
C ASP A 231 10.67 -1.09 1.42
N VAL A 232 9.91 -0.49 2.35
CA VAL A 232 8.45 -0.37 2.22
C VAL A 232 8.07 0.50 1.02
N LEU A 233 8.74 1.64 0.84
CA LEU A 233 8.50 2.55 -0.28
C LEU A 233 8.75 1.84 -1.62
N GLU A 234 9.89 1.17 -1.77
CA GLU A 234 10.26 0.43 -2.98
C GLU A 234 9.28 -0.71 -3.27
N ARG A 235 8.99 -1.56 -2.29
CA ARG A 235 8.04 -2.68 -2.44
C ARG A 235 6.64 -2.21 -2.81
N ASN A 236 6.17 -1.12 -2.23
CA ASN A 236 4.85 -0.55 -2.55
C ASN A 236 4.81 -0.02 -3.99
N ALA A 237 5.88 0.65 -4.45
CA ALA A 237 5.98 1.12 -5.84
C ALA A 237 5.99 -0.05 -6.83
N GLU A 238 6.81 -1.07 -6.59
CA GLU A 238 6.86 -2.28 -7.42
C GLU A 238 5.48 -2.95 -7.54
N ARG A 239 4.76 -3.09 -6.42
CA ARG A 239 3.40 -3.69 -6.42
C ARG A 239 2.42 -2.88 -7.26
N LEU A 240 2.45 -1.54 -7.15
CA LEU A 240 1.55 -0.67 -7.91
C LEU A 240 1.86 -0.70 -9.41
N ILE A 241 3.12 -0.56 -9.79
CA ILE A 241 3.57 -0.57 -11.18
C ILE A 241 3.23 -1.92 -11.82
N LYS A 242 3.60 -3.02 -11.17
CA LYS A 242 3.26 -4.38 -11.65
C LYS A 242 1.76 -4.61 -11.73
N GLY A 243 0.99 -4.11 -10.75
CA GLY A 243 -0.47 -4.20 -10.77
C GLY A 243 -1.10 -3.47 -11.97
N ALA A 244 -0.58 -2.30 -12.31
CA ALA A 244 -1.00 -1.54 -13.48
C ALA A 244 -0.67 -2.27 -14.80
N GLU A 245 0.53 -2.83 -14.92
CA GLU A 245 0.94 -3.61 -16.08
C GLU A 245 0.07 -4.86 -16.27
N LEU A 246 -0.16 -5.62 -15.21
CA LEU A 246 -1.00 -6.82 -15.26
C LEU A 246 -2.45 -6.50 -15.66
N TYR A 247 -3.01 -5.37 -15.17
CA TYR A 247 -4.34 -4.95 -15.57
C TYR A 247 -4.39 -4.64 -17.08
N ARG A 248 -3.40 -3.90 -17.60
CA ARG A 248 -3.31 -3.58 -19.03
C ARG A 248 -3.23 -4.84 -19.90
N VAL A 249 -2.36 -5.77 -19.54
CA VAL A 249 -2.23 -7.05 -20.27
C VAL A 249 -3.56 -7.79 -20.27
N ARG A 250 -4.21 -7.95 -19.09
CA ARG A 250 -5.51 -8.62 -18.96
C ARG A 250 -6.59 -7.95 -19.80
N SER A 251 -6.65 -6.62 -19.79
CA SER A 251 -7.62 -5.84 -20.56
C SER A 251 -7.45 -6.04 -22.06
N VAL A 252 -6.22 -6.02 -22.56
CA VAL A 252 -5.91 -6.27 -23.98
C VAL A 252 -6.27 -7.70 -24.38
N THR A 253 -5.88 -8.68 -23.56
CA THR A 253 -6.19 -10.10 -23.81
C THR A 253 -7.69 -10.34 -23.88
N SER A 254 -8.46 -9.82 -22.92
CA SER A 254 -9.92 -9.95 -22.91
C SER A 254 -10.59 -9.32 -24.13
N LYS A 255 -10.08 -8.16 -24.58
CA LYS A 255 -10.57 -7.51 -25.81
C LYS A 255 -10.31 -8.37 -27.05
N LEU A 256 -9.09 -8.90 -27.18
CA LEU A 256 -8.73 -9.77 -28.30
C LEU A 256 -9.54 -11.07 -28.33
N GLU A 257 -9.79 -11.67 -27.17
CA GLU A 257 -10.65 -12.84 -27.03
C GLU A 257 -12.10 -12.54 -27.47
N GLY A 258 -12.62 -11.36 -27.07
CA GLY A 258 -13.94 -10.89 -27.51
C GLY A 258 -14.02 -10.72 -29.02
N GLU A 259 -13.03 -10.07 -29.64
CA GLU A 259 -12.96 -9.92 -31.10
C GLU A 259 -12.85 -11.29 -31.79
N LEU A 260 -12.01 -12.19 -31.30
CA LEU A 260 -11.87 -13.54 -31.85
C LEU A 260 -13.19 -14.33 -31.80
N ASN A 261 -13.92 -14.22 -30.69
CA ASN A 261 -15.23 -14.88 -30.55
C ASN A 261 -16.25 -14.29 -31.55
N LEU A 262 -16.25 -12.97 -31.75
CA LEU A 262 -17.09 -12.32 -32.76
C LEU A 262 -16.79 -12.86 -34.17
N TYR A 263 -15.50 -12.95 -34.55
CA TYR A 263 -15.11 -13.51 -35.82
C TYR A 263 -15.50 -14.97 -36.02
N LYS A 264 -15.42 -15.79 -34.92
CA LYS A 264 -15.89 -17.19 -34.96
C LYS A 264 -17.40 -17.25 -35.23
N VAL A 265 -18.21 -16.45 -34.51
CA VAL A 265 -19.66 -16.40 -34.70
C VAL A 265 -20.00 -15.98 -36.14
N LEU A 266 -19.38 -14.92 -36.64
CA LEU A 266 -19.58 -14.47 -38.01
C LEU A 266 -19.22 -15.55 -39.05
N SER A 267 -18.11 -16.27 -38.82
CA SER A 267 -17.69 -17.37 -39.70
C SER A 267 -18.70 -18.50 -39.72
N TYR A 268 -19.25 -18.89 -38.54
CA TYR A 268 -20.30 -19.93 -38.46
C TYR A 268 -21.59 -19.47 -39.16
N CYS A 269 -22.00 -18.21 -39.06
CA CYS A 269 -23.14 -17.68 -39.77
C CYS A 269 -22.92 -17.72 -41.30
N LEU A 270 -21.75 -17.34 -41.79
CA LEU A 270 -21.43 -17.39 -43.22
C LEU A 270 -21.45 -18.83 -43.76
N ILE A 271 -20.88 -19.78 -42.99
CA ILE A 271 -20.91 -21.20 -43.35
C ILE A 271 -22.36 -21.70 -43.45
N ALA A 272 -23.19 -21.35 -42.44
CA ALA A 272 -24.61 -21.74 -42.48
C ALA A 272 -25.36 -21.19 -43.68
N ILE A 273 -25.13 -19.90 -44.04
CA ILE A 273 -25.73 -19.29 -45.22
C ILE A 273 -25.27 -20.03 -46.49
N ALA A 274 -23.96 -20.28 -46.66
CA ALA A 274 -23.43 -20.98 -47.80
C ALA A 274 -24.00 -22.41 -47.97
N VAL A 275 -24.21 -23.13 -46.85
CA VAL A 275 -24.87 -24.45 -46.84
C VAL A 275 -26.34 -24.35 -47.31
N VAL A 276 -27.08 -23.36 -46.83
CA VAL A 276 -28.48 -23.15 -47.23
C VAL A 276 -28.55 -22.81 -48.72
N GLU A 277 -27.68 -21.94 -49.22
CA GLU A 277 -27.59 -21.59 -50.64
C GLU A 277 -27.26 -22.80 -51.54
N ALA A 278 -26.29 -23.63 -51.10
CA ALA A 278 -25.94 -24.87 -51.80
C ALA A 278 -27.11 -25.84 -51.88
N ILE A 279 -27.88 -26.00 -50.77
CA ILE A 279 -29.08 -26.85 -50.75
C ILE A 279 -30.15 -26.31 -51.69
N LEU A 280 -30.43 -24.99 -51.69
CA LEU A 280 -31.38 -24.37 -52.55
C LEU A 280 -31.01 -24.52 -54.04
N LEU A 281 -29.69 -24.35 -54.35
CA LEU A 281 -29.17 -24.53 -55.70
C LEU A 281 -29.34 -25.97 -56.17
N ALA A 282 -28.98 -26.94 -55.32
CA ALA A 282 -29.15 -28.37 -55.63
C ALA A 282 -30.63 -28.73 -55.85
N TYR A 283 -31.55 -28.17 -55.02
CA TYR A 283 -32.96 -28.37 -55.20
C TYR A 283 -33.49 -27.80 -56.51
N THR A 284 -33.09 -26.59 -56.90
CA THR A 284 -33.52 -25.94 -58.14
C THR A 284 -33.01 -26.67 -59.37
N LEU A 285 -31.75 -27.15 -59.36
CA LEU A 285 -31.15 -27.95 -60.41
C LEU A 285 -31.88 -29.28 -60.61
N ARG A 286 -32.19 -30.02 -59.51
CA ARG A 286 -32.98 -31.26 -59.59
C ARG A 286 -34.39 -31.05 -60.18
N ARG A 287 -34.99 -29.93 -59.93
CA ARG A 287 -36.33 -29.61 -60.45
C ARG A 287 -36.30 -29.34 -61.97
N ARG A 288 -35.21 -28.71 -62.47
CA ARG A 288 -34.99 -28.45 -63.92
C ARG A 288 -34.68 -29.71 -64.75
N VAL A 289 -34.14 -30.74 -64.16
CA VAL A 289 -33.81 -32.04 -64.80
C VAL A 289 -35.06 -32.97 -64.89
N LYS A 290 -36.11 -32.70 -64.14
CA LYS A 290 -37.38 -33.48 -64.16
C LYS A 290 -38.46 -32.93 -65.09
N HIS A 291 -38.18 -31.84 -65.77
CA HIS A 291 -39.00 -31.26 -66.81
C HIS A 291 -38.18 -31.26 -68.15
#